data_3cabf0efc4905a54a032e534539e3792
#
_entry.id   3cabf0efc4905a54a032e534539e3792
#
_cell.length_a   1.000
_cell.length_b   1.000
_cell.length_c   1.000
_cell.angle_alpha   90.00
_cell.angle_beta   90.00
_cell.angle_gamma   90.00
#
_symmetry.space_group_name_H-M   'P 1'
#
loop_
_entity.id
_entity.type
_entity.pdbx_description
1 polymer ?
#
loop_
_entity_poly.entity_id
_entity_poly.type
_entity_poly.pdbx_seq_one_letter_code
_entity_poly.pdbx_strand_id
1 'polypeptide(L)'
;MHTAPMRAIARSASLAAACFAIAACGVSQQQEIQMGQQEAAQVNAQLPLLQDPTVVGYVNSLGRRIASHTSRADLDWQFAVVNTDVVNAFALPGGFIYVNRGVLERASNESELASVLGHEIEHVVERHSVKQMEQAQGANVGVGLACALTGICQNAATQAAIQLGGTAVFAKFSRTDEQQADEGGFRNMINAGINPTGMLTFFKKLLAEEQQSGSNSAVSSWFADHPGTQDRIADVQRMLSQVPASELRSLETNSAAFNSMKARLAQLPPAPRTSAGQ
;
A
#
# COMPACT_ATOMS: atom_id res chain seq x y z
N MET A 1 22.15 68.88 -57.32
CA MET A 1 22.39 67.44 -57.20
C MET A 1 22.37 67.09 -55.73
N HIS A 2 21.27 66.59 -55.18
CA HIS A 2 21.13 66.25 -53.76
C HIS A 2 20.91 64.74 -53.65
N THR A 3 21.87 64.08 -53.08
CA THR A 3 21.83 62.68 -52.75
C THR A 3 21.36 62.56 -51.31
N ALA A 4 20.16 61.94 -51.08
CA ALA A 4 19.62 61.59 -49.78
C ALA A 4 20.16 60.24 -49.28
N PRO A 5 20.49 60.07 -48.02
CA PRO A 5 20.89 58.78 -47.47
C PRO A 5 19.68 57.92 -47.09
N MET A 6 19.70 56.67 -47.55
CA MET A 6 18.78 55.59 -47.18
C MET A 6 19.00 55.23 -45.67
N ARG A 7 17.98 55.38 -44.87
CA ARG A 7 17.94 54.86 -43.49
C ARG A 7 17.60 53.40 -43.51
N ALA A 8 18.53 52.57 -43.07
CA ALA A 8 18.30 51.17 -42.80
C ALA A 8 17.48 51.02 -41.51
N ILE A 9 16.29 50.43 -41.61
CA ILE A 9 15.43 50.06 -40.46
C ILE A 9 15.89 48.70 -40.00
N ALA A 10 16.61 48.64 -38.86
CA ALA A 10 16.90 47.40 -38.14
C ALA A 10 15.63 46.91 -37.48
N ARG A 11 15.06 45.79 -37.95
CA ARG A 11 13.98 45.06 -37.28
C ARG A 11 14.58 44.17 -36.21
N SER A 12 14.44 44.58 -34.95
CA SER A 12 14.73 43.79 -33.78
C SER A 12 13.68 42.69 -33.64
N ALA A 13 14.04 41.46 -33.98
CA ALA A 13 13.22 40.30 -33.70
C ALA A 13 13.42 39.92 -32.21
N SER A 14 12.47 40.29 -31.36
CA SER A 14 12.39 39.82 -29.98
C SER A 14 11.93 38.37 -30.00
N LEU A 15 12.84 37.41 -29.80
CA LEU A 15 12.53 36.02 -29.51
C LEU A 15 11.98 35.99 -28.07
N ALA A 16 10.66 35.95 -27.93
CA ALA A 16 10.01 35.58 -26.68
C ALA A 16 10.23 34.08 -26.45
N ALA A 17 11.21 33.74 -25.64
CA ALA A 17 11.37 32.38 -25.12
C ALA A 17 10.18 32.10 -24.16
N ALA A 18 9.14 31.44 -24.65
CA ALA A 18 8.10 30.86 -23.84
C ALA A 18 8.72 29.66 -23.10
N CYS A 19 9.15 29.89 -21.85
CA CYS A 19 9.43 28.81 -20.92
C CYS A 19 8.11 28.08 -20.64
N PHE A 20 7.84 27.01 -21.35
CA PHE A 20 6.87 26.02 -20.93
C PHE A 20 7.42 25.39 -19.64
N ALA A 21 6.96 25.89 -18.49
CA ALA A 21 7.05 25.15 -17.24
C ALA A 21 6.18 23.90 -17.43
N ILE A 22 6.82 22.79 -17.74
CA ILE A 22 6.20 21.47 -17.60
C ILE A 22 6.06 21.32 -16.09
N ALA A 23 4.94 21.78 -15.54
CA ALA A 23 4.49 21.34 -14.22
C ALA A 23 4.36 19.82 -14.35
N ALA A 24 5.25 19.09 -13.72
CA ALA A 24 5.07 17.67 -13.49
C ALA A 24 3.79 17.56 -12.61
N CYS A 25 2.64 17.46 -13.26
CA CYS A 25 1.37 17.27 -12.58
C CYS A 25 1.39 15.85 -12.03
N GLY A 26 1.83 15.70 -10.78
CA GLY A 26 1.65 14.45 -10.05
C GLY A 26 0.15 14.10 -9.97
N VAL A 27 -0.17 12.85 -9.70
CA VAL A 27 -1.53 12.36 -9.54
C VAL A 27 -2.23 13.12 -8.41
N SER A 28 -3.33 13.83 -8.69
CA SER A 28 -4.13 14.51 -7.67
C SER A 28 -4.86 13.50 -6.77
N GLN A 29 -5.27 13.92 -5.57
CA GLN A 29 -6.07 13.07 -4.67
C GLN A 29 -7.36 12.57 -5.33
N GLN A 30 -8.04 13.40 -6.12
CA GLN A 30 -9.24 13.00 -6.82
C GLN A 30 -8.97 11.92 -7.88
N GLN A 31 -7.87 12.04 -8.63
CA GLN A 31 -7.46 11.01 -9.59
C GLN A 31 -7.07 9.71 -8.88
N GLU A 32 -6.35 9.81 -7.76
CA GLU A 32 -6.00 8.66 -6.93
C GLU A 32 -7.25 7.91 -6.45
N ILE A 33 -8.26 8.63 -5.94
CA ILE A 33 -9.53 8.02 -5.50
C ILE A 33 -10.25 7.33 -6.66
N GLN A 34 -10.30 7.96 -7.84
CA GLN A 34 -10.93 7.37 -9.03
C GLN A 34 -10.21 6.10 -9.48
N MET A 35 -8.88 6.09 -9.46
CA MET A 35 -8.09 4.90 -9.76
C MET A 35 -8.39 3.78 -8.77
N GLY A 36 -8.35 4.07 -7.48
CA GLY A 36 -8.68 3.09 -6.44
C GLY A 36 -10.09 2.53 -6.56
N GLN A 37 -11.08 3.34 -6.90
CA GLN A 37 -12.45 2.88 -7.15
C GLN A 37 -12.53 1.89 -8.33
N GLN A 38 -11.82 2.17 -9.41
CA GLN A 38 -11.77 1.27 -10.57
C GLN A 38 -11.08 -0.05 -10.25
N GLU A 39 -9.95 0.01 -9.54
CA GLU A 39 -9.21 -1.17 -9.11
C GLU A 39 -10.02 -1.98 -8.08
N ALA A 40 -10.65 -1.33 -7.10
CA ALA A 40 -11.52 -1.98 -6.13
C ALA A 40 -12.71 -2.70 -6.80
N ALA A 41 -13.31 -2.12 -7.84
CA ALA A 41 -14.36 -2.78 -8.61
C ALA A 41 -13.87 -4.07 -9.28
N GLN A 42 -12.65 -4.07 -9.83
CA GLN A 42 -12.04 -5.26 -10.43
C GLN A 42 -11.70 -6.33 -9.37
N VAL A 43 -11.09 -5.92 -8.26
CA VAL A 43 -10.75 -6.81 -7.14
C VAL A 43 -12.02 -7.45 -6.57
N ASN A 44 -13.08 -6.67 -6.35
CA ASN A 44 -14.34 -7.16 -5.83
C ASN A 44 -15.04 -8.15 -6.78
N ALA A 45 -14.82 -8.04 -8.09
CA ALA A 45 -15.36 -8.98 -9.07
C ALA A 45 -14.56 -10.30 -9.15
N GLN A 46 -13.29 -10.30 -8.74
CA GLN A 46 -12.38 -11.43 -8.90
C GLN A 46 -12.13 -12.21 -7.60
N LEU A 47 -12.12 -11.52 -6.45
CA LEU A 47 -11.79 -12.14 -5.18
C LEU A 47 -13.05 -12.59 -4.40
N PRO A 48 -13.00 -13.73 -3.71
CA PRO A 48 -14.10 -14.20 -2.86
C PRO A 48 -14.15 -13.35 -1.58
N LEU A 49 -14.99 -12.32 -1.56
CA LEU A 49 -15.14 -11.47 -0.38
C LEU A 49 -16.02 -12.13 0.68
N LEU A 50 -15.60 -12.07 1.94
CA LEU A 50 -16.40 -12.49 3.08
C LEU A 50 -17.51 -11.47 3.30
N GLN A 51 -18.75 -11.96 3.45
CA GLN A 51 -19.96 -11.13 3.61
C GLN A 51 -20.54 -11.17 5.04
N ASP A 52 -19.84 -11.80 6.00
CA ASP A 52 -20.31 -11.90 7.37
C ASP A 52 -20.28 -10.52 8.06
N PRO A 53 -21.44 -9.98 8.48
CA PRO A 53 -21.53 -8.61 8.98
C PRO A 53 -20.77 -8.41 10.30
N THR A 54 -20.63 -9.45 11.13
CA THR A 54 -19.88 -9.36 12.40
C THR A 54 -18.38 -9.23 12.12
N VAL A 55 -17.85 -10.06 11.22
CA VAL A 55 -16.42 -10.04 10.90
C VAL A 55 -16.06 -8.78 10.11
N VAL A 56 -16.78 -8.51 9.02
CA VAL A 56 -16.53 -7.34 8.17
C VAL A 56 -16.77 -6.03 8.92
N GLY A 57 -17.85 -5.96 9.70
CA GLY A 57 -18.15 -4.77 10.50
C GLY A 57 -17.09 -4.47 11.55
N TYR A 58 -16.53 -5.50 12.19
CA TYR A 58 -15.42 -5.34 13.13
C TYR A 58 -14.15 -4.80 12.43
N VAL A 59 -13.75 -5.41 11.30
CA VAL A 59 -12.56 -4.97 10.55
C VAL A 59 -12.71 -3.51 10.09
N ASN A 60 -13.89 -3.14 9.57
CA ASN A 60 -14.20 -1.75 9.21
C ASN A 60 -14.10 -0.80 10.40
N SER A 61 -14.65 -1.18 11.56
CA SER A 61 -14.60 -0.35 12.77
C SER A 61 -13.17 -0.12 13.25
N LEU A 62 -12.38 -1.18 13.33
CA LEU A 62 -10.97 -1.11 13.75
C LEU A 62 -10.14 -0.29 12.76
N GLY A 63 -10.28 -0.56 11.45
CA GLY A 63 -9.55 0.15 10.42
C GLY A 63 -9.88 1.65 10.40
N ARG A 64 -11.17 2.03 10.47
CA ARG A 64 -11.59 3.42 10.55
C ARG A 64 -11.11 4.12 11.83
N ARG A 65 -11.08 3.42 12.97
CA ARG A 65 -10.50 3.93 14.21
C ARG A 65 -9.03 4.33 14.00
N ILE A 66 -8.22 3.48 13.36
CA ILE A 66 -6.81 3.77 13.09
C ILE A 66 -6.69 4.89 12.06
N ALA A 67 -7.42 4.82 10.95
CA ALA A 67 -7.36 5.77 9.84
C ALA A 67 -7.76 7.20 10.26
N SER A 68 -8.66 7.34 11.26
CA SER A 68 -9.07 8.65 11.79
C SER A 68 -7.94 9.43 12.49
N HIS A 69 -6.82 8.77 12.79
CA HIS A 69 -5.62 9.38 13.40
C HIS A 69 -4.49 9.64 12.40
N THR A 70 -4.74 9.47 11.11
CA THR A 70 -3.78 9.73 10.04
C THR A 70 -3.92 11.13 9.47
N SER A 71 -2.93 11.58 8.69
CA SER A 71 -2.99 12.84 7.95
C SER A 71 -4.00 12.83 6.81
N ARG A 72 -4.58 11.66 6.48
CA ARG A 72 -5.60 11.47 5.43
C ARG A 72 -6.91 10.91 5.99
N ALA A 73 -7.30 11.34 7.19
CA ALA A 73 -8.55 10.94 7.84
C ALA A 73 -9.82 11.34 7.04
N ASP A 74 -9.68 12.27 6.10
CA ASP A 74 -10.73 12.77 5.20
C ASP A 74 -11.10 11.81 4.07
N LEU A 75 -10.29 10.76 3.81
CA LEU A 75 -10.62 9.75 2.81
C LEU A 75 -11.82 8.89 3.26
N ASP A 76 -12.62 8.45 2.27
CA ASP A 76 -13.67 7.44 2.52
C ASP A 76 -13.04 6.04 2.63
N TRP A 77 -12.47 5.75 3.79
CA TRP A 77 -11.80 4.49 4.06
C TRP A 77 -12.76 3.30 4.00
N GLN A 78 -12.39 2.29 3.21
CA GLN A 78 -13.16 1.07 3.01
C GLN A 78 -12.29 -0.16 3.28
N PHE A 79 -12.84 -1.09 4.06
CA PHE A 79 -12.13 -2.30 4.45
C PHE A 79 -12.93 -3.52 4.03
N ALA A 80 -12.30 -4.43 3.30
CA ALA A 80 -12.89 -5.70 2.88
C ALA A 80 -12.08 -6.88 3.39
N VAL A 81 -12.75 -8.00 3.61
CA VAL A 81 -12.11 -9.26 4.01
C VAL A 81 -12.17 -10.23 2.84
N VAL A 82 -11.01 -10.67 2.36
CA VAL A 82 -10.92 -11.73 1.33
C VAL A 82 -11.00 -13.10 2.02
N ASN A 83 -11.93 -13.94 1.59
CA ASN A 83 -12.15 -15.25 2.18
C ASN A 83 -11.15 -16.30 1.64
N THR A 84 -9.91 -16.20 2.07
CA THR A 84 -8.80 -17.11 1.72
C THR A 84 -7.94 -17.38 2.96
N ASP A 85 -7.29 -18.54 3.01
CA ASP A 85 -6.37 -18.93 4.08
C ASP A 85 -4.96 -18.34 3.94
N VAL A 86 -4.66 -17.75 2.79
CA VAL A 86 -3.39 -17.03 2.54
C VAL A 86 -3.26 -15.87 3.52
N VAL A 87 -2.08 -15.74 4.14
CA VAL A 87 -1.77 -14.59 5.00
C VAL A 87 -1.29 -13.45 4.13
N ASN A 88 -2.16 -12.48 3.91
CA ASN A 88 -1.84 -11.26 3.18
C ASN A 88 -2.83 -10.15 3.49
N ALA A 89 -2.40 -8.92 3.25
CA ALA A 89 -3.24 -7.73 3.18
C ALA A 89 -2.68 -6.83 2.08
N PHE A 90 -3.49 -5.95 1.54
CA PHE A 90 -3.02 -4.99 0.54
C PHE A 90 -3.91 -3.75 0.49
N ALA A 91 -3.30 -2.66 0.09
CA ALA A 91 -3.92 -1.36 -0.05
C ALA A 91 -3.99 -0.94 -1.52
N LEU A 92 -5.16 -0.45 -1.95
CA LEU A 92 -5.31 0.26 -3.22
C LEU A 92 -5.32 1.77 -2.98
N PRO A 93 -4.99 2.58 -3.99
CA PRO A 93 -5.05 4.03 -3.89
C PRO A 93 -6.41 4.52 -3.37
N GLY A 94 -6.42 5.65 -2.65
CA GLY A 94 -7.68 6.31 -2.27
C GLY A 94 -8.42 5.72 -1.07
N GLY A 95 -7.83 4.76 -0.32
CA GLY A 95 -8.39 4.32 0.96
C GLY A 95 -9.09 2.96 0.95
N PHE A 96 -8.84 2.12 -0.03
CA PHE A 96 -9.38 0.75 -0.12
C PHE A 96 -8.38 -0.25 0.44
N ILE A 97 -8.73 -0.93 1.54
CA ILE A 97 -7.88 -1.91 2.22
C ILE A 97 -8.53 -3.28 2.15
N TYR A 98 -7.76 -4.27 1.77
CA TYR A 98 -8.15 -5.68 1.74
C TYR A 98 -7.30 -6.47 2.73
N VAL A 99 -7.95 -7.24 3.59
CA VAL A 99 -7.26 -8.15 4.50
C VAL A 99 -7.76 -9.56 4.29
N ASN A 100 -6.85 -10.49 4.11
CA ASN A 100 -7.21 -11.88 3.95
C ASN A 100 -7.64 -12.49 5.28
N ARG A 101 -8.62 -13.39 5.24
CA ARG A 101 -9.09 -14.14 6.40
C ARG A 101 -7.96 -14.85 7.14
N GLY A 102 -6.93 -15.33 6.40
CA GLY A 102 -5.74 -15.93 6.98
C GLY A 102 -4.99 -15.04 7.99
N VAL A 103 -5.03 -13.71 7.83
CA VAL A 103 -4.50 -12.74 8.82
C VAL A 103 -5.37 -12.75 10.07
N LEU A 104 -6.71 -12.65 9.91
CA LEU A 104 -7.66 -12.63 11.01
C LEU A 104 -7.55 -13.93 11.84
N GLU A 105 -7.38 -15.06 11.20
CA GLU A 105 -7.25 -16.36 11.86
C GLU A 105 -5.98 -16.46 12.70
N ARG A 106 -4.88 -15.86 12.25
CA ARG A 106 -3.57 -15.88 12.93
C ARG A 106 -3.42 -14.81 14.02
N ALA A 107 -4.13 -13.72 13.91
CA ALA A 107 -4.11 -12.69 14.94
C ALA A 107 -4.63 -13.25 16.27
N SER A 108 -3.81 -13.19 17.32
CA SER A 108 -4.14 -13.67 18.66
C SER A 108 -4.89 -12.64 19.50
N ASN A 109 -4.76 -11.35 19.15
CA ASN A 109 -5.38 -10.22 19.82
C ASN A 109 -5.63 -9.07 18.83
N GLU A 110 -6.37 -8.06 19.25
CA GLU A 110 -6.73 -6.89 18.45
C GLU A 110 -5.48 -6.12 17.99
N SER A 111 -4.47 -5.99 18.84
CA SER A 111 -3.24 -5.26 18.56
C SER A 111 -2.47 -5.88 17.39
N GLU A 112 -2.44 -7.21 17.25
CA GLU A 112 -1.82 -7.89 16.11
C GLU A 112 -2.56 -7.59 14.79
N LEU A 113 -3.90 -7.63 14.79
CA LEU A 113 -4.68 -7.28 13.60
C LEU A 113 -4.56 -5.79 13.27
N ALA A 114 -4.59 -4.94 14.30
CA ALA A 114 -4.41 -3.49 14.16
C ALA A 114 -3.07 -3.13 13.53
N SER A 115 -2.00 -3.90 13.82
CA SER A 115 -0.69 -3.67 13.23
C SER A 115 -0.67 -3.89 11.71
N VAL A 116 -1.37 -4.91 11.22
CA VAL A 116 -1.52 -5.15 9.79
C VAL A 116 -2.34 -4.04 9.14
N LEU A 117 -3.51 -3.71 9.72
CA LEU A 117 -4.35 -2.65 9.17
C LEU A 117 -3.65 -1.29 9.20
N GLY A 118 -2.91 -0.97 10.27
CA GLY A 118 -2.15 0.27 10.40
C GLY A 118 -1.04 0.39 9.36
N HIS A 119 -0.35 -0.70 9.06
CA HIS A 119 0.65 -0.79 8.00
C HIS A 119 0.02 -0.52 6.61
N GLU A 120 -1.09 -1.19 6.29
CA GLU A 120 -1.78 -0.99 5.00
C GLU A 120 -2.34 0.43 4.85
N ILE A 121 -2.90 0.97 5.94
CA ILE A 121 -3.38 2.36 5.98
C ILE A 121 -2.23 3.32 5.66
N GLU A 122 -1.04 3.08 6.21
CA GLU A 122 0.10 3.97 5.99
C GLU A 122 0.63 3.89 4.55
N HIS A 123 0.54 2.75 3.87
CA HIS A 123 0.83 2.69 2.43
C HIS A 123 -0.05 3.64 1.61
N VAL A 124 -1.33 3.81 1.99
CA VAL A 124 -2.22 4.80 1.36
C VAL A 124 -1.87 6.21 1.78
N VAL A 125 -1.58 6.45 3.07
CA VAL A 125 -1.22 7.77 3.61
C VAL A 125 0.01 8.31 2.91
N GLU A 126 1.05 7.49 2.76
CA GLU A 126 2.30 7.81 2.07
C GLU A 126 2.19 7.72 0.54
N ARG A 127 1.06 7.26 0.02
CA ARG A 127 0.78 7.14 -1.41
C ARG A 127 1.78 6.24 -2.15
N HIS A 128 2.25 5.17 -1.51
CA HIS A 128 3.31 4.32 -2.06
C HIS A 128 2.96 3.75 -3.44
N SER A 129 1.74 3.24 -3.63
CA SER A 129 1.26 2.73 -4.92
C SER A 129 1.25 3.82 -6.01
N VAL A 130 0.81 5.04 -5.66
CA VAL A 130 0.79 6.18 -6.60
C VAL A 130 2.21 6.58 -6.98
N LYS A 131 3.13 6.69 -6.01
CA LYS A 131 4.55 6.99 -6.24
C LYS A 131 5.20 5.96 -7.18
N GLN A 132 4.89 4.66 -6.98
CA GLN A 132 5.39 3.59 -7.87
C GLN A 132 4.83 3.73 -9.29
N MET A 133 3.55 4.05 -9.44
CA MET A 133 2.95 4.28 -10.77
C MET A 133 3.56 5.50 -11.46
N GLU A 134 3.77 6.60 -10.76
CA GLU A 134 4.42 7.80 -11.29
C GLU A 134 5.87 7.50 -11.73
N GLN A 135 6.62 6.73 -10.93
CA GLN A 135 7.97 6.28 -11.27
C GLN A 135 7.99 5.38 -12.51
N ALA A 136 7.04 4.42 -12.59
CA ALA A 136 6.91 3.53 -13.73
C ALA A 136 6.54 4.29 -15.01
N GLN A 137 5.64 5.27 -14.93
CA GLN A 137 5.30 6.14 -16.05
C GLN A 137 6.51 7.01 -16.49
N GLY A 138 7.23 7.59 -15.55
CA GLY A 138 8.45 8.34 -15.83
C GLY A 138 9.54 7.49 -16.52
N ALA A 139 9.71 6.24 -16.03
CA ALA A 139 10.63 5.29 -16.65
C ALA A 139 10.16 4.90 -18.06
N ASN A 140 8.86 4.65 -18.27
CA ASN A 140 8.28 4.32 -19.57
C ASN A 140 8.44 5.47 -20.58
N VAL A 141 8.27 6.73 -20.15
CA VAL A 141 8.54 7.91 -20.99
C VAL A 141 10.01 7.98 -21.37
N GLY A 142 10.93 7.73 -20.44
CA GLY A 142 12.37 7.67 -20.71
C GLY A 142 12.74 6.54 -21.67
N VAL A 143 12.19 5.35 -21.47
CA VAL A 143 12.36 4.19 -22.36
C VAL A 143 11.73 4.48 -23.73
N GLY A 144 10.53 5.05 -23.79
CA GLY A 144 9.88 5.42 -25.05
C GLY A 144 10.69 6.42 -25.86
N LEU A 145 11.29 7.44 -25.23
CA LEU A 145 12.18 8.39 -25.87
C LEU A 145 13.46 7.72 -26.35
N ALA A 146 14.10 6.89 -25.53
CA ALA A 146 15.28 6.12 -25.93
C ALA A 146 14.96 5.17 -27.10
N CYS A 147 13.80 4.49 -27.07
CA CYS A 147 13.32 3.64 -28.15
C CYS A 147 13.12 4.40 -29.46
N ALA A 148 12.52 5.61 -29.40
CA ALA A 148 12.31 6.46 -30.56
C ALA A 148 13.61 6.96 -31.17
N LEU A 149 14.63 7.23 -30.32
CA LEU A 149 15.94 7.72 -30.74
C LEU A 149 16.87 6.61 -31.24
N THR A 150 16.77 5.39 -30.72
CA THR A 150 17.73 4.30 -30.98
C THR A 150 17.17 3.14 -31.81
N GLY A 151 15.86 3.05 -31.99
CA GLY A 151 15.20 1.96 -32.74
C GLY A 151 15.30 0.58 -32.07
N ILE A 152 15.81 0.46 -30.83
CA ILE A 152 16.11 -0.82 -30.16
C ILE A 152 14.83 -1.57 -29.73
N CYS A 153 13.66 -0.91 -29.66
CA CYS A 153 12.44 -1.46 -29.07
C CYS A 153 11.47 -2.11 -30.08
N GLN A 154 11.95 -2.59 -31.20
CA GLN A 154 11.09 -3.22 -32.22
C GLN A 154 10.79 -4.70 -31.95
N ASN A 155 11.25 -5.29 -30.84
CA ASN A 155 10.97 -6.68 -30.53
C ASN A 155 9.77 -6.85 -29.57
N ALA A 156 9.04 -7.97 -29.75
CA ALA A 156 7.82 -8.29 -29.01
C ALA A 156 8.03 -8.39 -27.48
N ALA A 157 9.22 -8.76 -27.02
CA ALA A 157 9.54 -8.89 -25.60
C ALA A 157 9.58 -7.52 -24.89
N THR A 158 10.12 -6.49 -25.56
CA THR A 158 10.16 -5.12 -25.01
C THR A 158 8.78 -4.48 -25.00
N GLN A 159 7.94 -4.75 -26.04
CA GLN A 159 6.55 -4.29 -26.07
C GLN A 159 5.68 -4.98 -24.98
N ALA A 160 5.91 -6.28 -24.72
CA ALA A 160 5.23 -6.98 -23.64
C ALA A 160 5.61 -6.42 -22.26
N ALA A 161 6.86 -6.07 -22.02
CA ALA A 161 7.32 -5.47 -20.77
C ALA A 161 6.69 -4.07 -20.53
N ILE A 162 6.47 -3.28 -21.60
CA ILE A 162 5.80 -1.97 -21.51
C ILE A 162 4.30 -2.13 -21.24
N GLN A 163 3.63 -3.16 -21.79
CA GLN A 163 2.22 -3.45 -21.53
C GLN A 163 1.97 -4.02 -20.13
N LEU A 164 2.92 -4.76 -19.55
CA LEU A 164 2.81 -5.30 -18.19
C LEU A 164 2.97 -4.23 -17.09
N GLY A 165 3.46 -3.04 -17.42
CA GLY A 165 3.52 -1.89 -16.51
C GLY A 165 2.14 -1.34 -16.05
N GLY A 166 1.03 -1.88 -16.60
CA GLY A 166 -0.34 -1.54 -16.19
C GLY A 166 -0.93 -2.37 -15.06
N THR A 167 -0.21 -3.39 -14.54
CA THR A 167 -0.67 -4.25 -13.43
C THR A 167 0.13 -4.00 -12.15
N ALA A 168 0.45 -2.74 -11.86
CA ALA A 168 1.22 -2.33 -10.68
C ALA A 168 0.48 -2.51 -9.33
N VAL A 169 -0.73 -3.07 -9.33
CA VAL A 169 -1.56 -3.27 -8.13
C VAL A 169 -0.90 -4.20 -7.09
N PHE A 170 0.08 -5.01 -7.51
CA PHE A 170 0.82 -5.94 -6.65
C PHE A 170 2.35 -5.76 -6.75
N ALA A 171 2.80 -4.53 -7.03
CA ALA A 171 4.23 -4.26 -7.06
C ALA A 171 4.81 -4.35 -5.64
N LYS A 172 5.91 -5.08 -5.51
CA LYS A 172 6.67 -5.19 -4.27
C LYS A 172 7.16 -3.82 -3.83
N PHE A 173 6.82 -3.41 -2.63
CA PHE A 173 7.28 -2.15 -2.05
C PHE A 173 8.79 -2.17 -1.77
N SER A 174 9.41 -1.00 -1.80
CA SER A 174 10.81 -0.87 -1.42
C SER A 174 10.98 -1.04 0.10
N ARG A 175 12.20 -1.35 0.57
CA ARG A 175 12.47 -1.39 2.02
C ARG A 175 12.18 -0.07 2.72
N THR A 176 12.35 1.05 2.01
CA THR A 176 12.04 2.39 2.53
C THR A 176 10.52 2.57 2.69
N ASP A 177 9.73 2.12 1.71
CA ASP A 177 8.27 2.18 1.79
C ASP A 177 7.75 1.32 2.96
N GLU A 178 8.32 0.11 3.14
CA GLU A 178 7.99 -0.77 4.27
C GLU A 178 8.34 -0.14 5.63
N GLN A 179 9.51 0.51 5.73
CA GLN A 179 9.91 1.21 6.94
C GLN A 179 8.96 2.38 7.24
N GLN A 180 8.58 3.17 6.25
CA GLN A 180 7.62 4.26 6.40
C GLN A 180 6.25 3.74 6.84
N ALA A 181 5.79 2.64 6.25
CA ALA A 181 4.54 2.00 6.62
C ALA A 181 4.54 1.45 8.05
N ASP A 182 5.65 0.86 8.50
CA ASP A 182 5.80 0.40 9.87
C ASP A 182 5.84 1.56 10.87
N GLU A 183 6.64 2.60 10.60
CA GLU A 183 6.78 3.75 11.49
C GLU A 183 5.46 4.54 11.61
N GLY A 184 4.77 4.75 10.49
CA GLY A 184 3.48 5.44 10.47
C GLY A 184 2.38 4.60 11.13
N GLY A 185 2.29 3.33 10.77
CA GLY A 185 1.34 2.38 11.37
C GLY A 185 1.51 2.27 12.88
N PHE A 186 2.75 2.18 13.36
CA PHE A 186 3.10 2.17 14.78
C PHE A 186 2.59 3.43 15.50
N ARG A 187 2.83 4.63 14.96
CA ARG A 187 2.35 5.90 15.52
C ARG A 187 0.83 5.98 15.53
N ASN A 188 0.19 5.57 14.43
CA ASN A 188 -1.26 5.62 14.30
C ASN A 188 -1.96 4.65 15.27
N MET A 189 -1.36 3.49 15.56
CA MET A 189 -1.86 2.60 16.61
C MET A 189 -1.84 3.27 17.98
N ILE A 190 -0.74 3.91 18.37
CA ILE A 190 -0.63 4.63 19.65
C ILE A 190 -1.68 5.73 19.71
N ASN A 191 -1.80 6.55 18.67
CA ASN A 191 -2.78 7.64 18.60
C ASN A 191 -4.23 7.13 18.70
N ALA A 192 -4.50 5.94 18.16
CA ALA A 192 -5.78 5.26 18.29
C ALA A 192 -5.99 4.56 19.65
N GLY A 193 -5.05 4.66 20.57
CA GLY A 193 -5.10 4.01 21.88
C GLY A 193 -4.84 2.51 21.85
N ILE A 194 -4.19 1.99 20.80
CA ILE A 194 -3.89 0.57 20.60
C ILE A 194 -2.41 0.31 20.86
N ASN A 195 -2.10 -0.74 21.59
CA ASN A 195 -0.73 -1.10 21.95
C ASN A 195 0.06 -1.59 20.73
N PRO A 196 1.15 -0.93 20.29
CA PRO A 196 1.87 -1.30 19.08
C PRO A 196 2.76 -2.56 19.23
N THR A 197 2.83 -3.17 20.43
CA THR A 197 3.55 -4.45 20.63
C THR A 197 3.02 -5.57 19.73
N GLY A 198 1.74 -5.48 19.30
CA GLY A 198 1.16 -6.41 18.35
C GLY A 198 1.89 -6.51 17.01
N MET A 199 2.50 -5.42 16.54
CA MET A 199 3.33 -5.44 15.33
C MET A 199 4.53 -6.38 15.49
N LEU A 200 5.24 -6.28 16.61
CA LEU A 200 6.38 -7.15 16.92
C LEU A 200 5.96 -8.62 17.05
N THR A 201 4.86 -8.87 17.80
CA THR A 201 4.43 -10.26 18.05
C THR A 201 3.90 -10.91 16.79
N PHE A 202 3.19 -10.17 15.93
CA PHE A 202 2.69 -10.69 14.68
C PHE A 202 3.82 -11.01 13.69
N PHE A 203 4.79 -10.11 13.49
CA PHE A 203 5.95 -10.36 12.63
C PHE A 203 6.77 -11.57 13.07
N LYS A 204 7.03 -11.71 14.37
CA LYS A 204 7.73 -12.89 14.91
C LYS A 204 6.95 -14.18 14.68
N LYS A 205 5.63 -14.14 14.81
CA LYS A 205 4.75 -15.28 14.54
C LYS A 205 4.83 -15.71 13.08
N LEU A 206 4.70 -14.77 12.15
CA LEU A 206 4.78 -15.08 10.72
C LEU A 206 6.16 -15.62 10.33
N LEU A 207 7.23 -15.02 10.85
CA LEU A 207 8.59 -15.49 10.59
C LEU A 207 8.82 -16.92 11.12
N ALA A 208 8.29 -17.25 12.29
CA ALA A 208 8.37 -18.59 12.86
C ALA A 208 7.58 -19.62 12.02
N GLU A 209 6.40 -19.23 11.50
CA GLU A 209 5.59 -20.07 10.62
C GLU A 209 6.29 -20.33 9.28
N GLU A 210 6.93 -19.30 8.69
CA GLU A 210 7.70 -19.44 7.46
C GLU A 210 8.88 -20.39 7.64
N GLN A 211 9.64 -20.24 8.73
CA GLN A 211 10.80 -21.08 9.03
C GLN A 211 10.42 -22.56 9.25
N GLN A 212 9.23 -22.84 9.76
CA GLN A 212 8.73 -24.20 9.98
C GLN A 212 8.16 -24.84 8.71
N SER A 213 7.50 -24.07 7.87
CA SER A 213 6.71 -24.58 6.73
C SER A 213 7.38 -24.38 5.38
N GLY A 214 8.43 -23.57 5.30
CA GLY A 214 9.16 -23.24 4.06
C GLY A 214 8.38 -22.31 3.12
N SER A 215 8.92 -22.10 1.92
CA SER A 215 8.46 -21.10 0.94
C SER A 215 7.07 -21.38 0.32
N ASN A 216 6.46 -22.53 0.58
CA ASN A 216 5.12 -22.89 0.10
C ASN A 216 4.05 -22.74 1.20
N SER A 217 4.33 -22.02 2.27
CA SER A 217 3.40 -21.79 3.37
C SER A 217 2.38 -20.69 3.04
N ALA A 218 1.27 -20.68 3.77
CA ALA A 218 0.24 -19.63 3.64
C ALA A 218 0.78 -18.22 3.94
N VAL A 219 1.92 -18.10 4.62
CA VAL A 219 2.58 -16.82 4.93
C VAL A 219 3.59 -16.37 3.87
N SER A 220 3.93 -17.20 2.88
CA SER A 220 4.93 -16.87 1.85
C SER A 220 4.55 -15.64 1.04
N SER A 221 3.25 -15.44 0.80
CA SER A 221 2.73 -14.28 0.10
C SER A 221 3.04 -12.97 0.83
N TRP A 222 2.89 -12.97 2.17
CA TRP A 222 3.26 -11.83 2.99
C TRP A 222 4.71 -11.39 2.77
N PHE A 223 5.65 -12.34 2.82
CA PHE A 223 7.08 -12.03 2.65
C PHE A 223 7.46 -11.65 1.22
N ALA A 224 6.69 -12.12 0.23
CA ALA A 224 6.88 -11.73 -1.16
C ALA A 224 6.48 -10.25 -1.38
N ASP A 225 5.38 -9.82 -0.79
CA ASP A 225 4.82 -8.49 -0.96
C ASP A 225 5.44 -7.48 0.02
N HIS A 226 5.80 -7.91 1.25
CA HIS A 226 6.37 -7.11 2.33
C HIS A 226 7.78 -7.58 2.73
N PRO A 227 8.83 -7.19 2.02
CA PRO A 227 10.20 -7.67 2.23
C PRO A 227 10.86 -7.11 3.51
N GLY A 228 11.95 -7.76 3.92
CA GLY A 228 12.83 -7.25 4.96
C GLY A 228 12.38 -7.53 6.39
N THR A 229 11.58 -8.58 6.61
CA THR A 229 10.94 -8.86 7.91
C THR A 229 11.90 -8.91 9.10
N GLN A 230 13.13 -9.41 8.96
CA GLN A 230 14.09 -9.43 10.07
C GLN A 230 14.56 -8.02 10.46
N ASP A 231 14.86 -7.17 9.46
CA ASP A 231 15.24 -5.78 9.70
C ASP A 231 14.06 -5.02 10.32
N ARG A 232 12.85 -5.25 9.81
CA ARG A 232 11.60 -4.65 10.33
C ARG A 232 11.34 -5.04 11.80
N ILE A 233 11.58 -6.31 12.19
CA ILE A 233 11.49 -6.73 13.59
C ILE A 233 12.46 -5.93 14.48
N ALA A 234 13.70 -5.74 14.02
CA ALA A 234 14.69 -4.95 14.78
C ALA A 234 14.26 -3.48 14.91
N ASP A 235 13.71 -2.90 13.83
CA ASP A 235 13.20 -1.54 13.81
C ASP A 235 12.01 -1.34 14.74
N VAL A 236 11.04 -2.25 14.73
CA VAL A 236 9.89 -2.22 15.65
C VAL A 236 10.35 -2.39 17.11
N GLN A 237 11.34 -3.25 17.39
CA GLN A 237 11.91 -3.36 18.73
C GLN A 237 12.56 -2.06 19.19
N ARG A 238 13.27 -1.36 18.30
CA ARG A 238 13.87 -0.06 18.58
C ARG A 238 12.77 0.98 18.87
N MET A 239 11.71 1.06 18.04
CA MET A 239 10.60 1.98 18.28
C MET A 239 9.91 1.70 19.63
N LEU A 240 9.63 0.44 19.95
CA LEU A 240 9.05 0.05 21.24
C LEU A 240 9.91 0.46 22.43
N SER A 241 11.25 0.40 22.31
CA SER A 241 12.17 0.79 23.38
C SER A 241 12.14 2.30 23.67
N GLN A 242 11.64 3.11 22.74
CA GLN A 242 11.51 4.56 22.88
C GLN A 242 10.19 4.99 23.53
N VAL A 243 9.19 4.09 23.58
CA VAL A 243 7.89 4.38 24.22
C VAL A 243 7.98 4.06 25.72
N PRO A 244 7.58 4.97 26.60
CA PRO A 244 7.58 4.69 28.06
C PRO A 244 6.73 3.45 28.38
N ALA A 245 7.25 2.58 29.26
CA ALA A 245 6.54 1.37 29.65
C ALA A 245 5.18 1.63 30.32
N SER A 246 5.02 2.80 30.96
CA SER A 246 3.72 3.23 31.51
C SER A 246 2.70 3.52 30.42
N GLU A 247 3.13 4.12 29.31
CA GLU A 247 2.29 4.42 28.16
C GLU A 247 1.88 3.12 27.45
N LEU A 248 2.81 2.21 27.16
CA LEU A 248 2.48 0.91 26.57
C LEU A 248 1.46 0.13 27.38
N ARG A 249 1.54 0.18 28.73
CA ARG A 249 0.58 -0.49 29.61
C ARG A 249 -0.81 0.17 29.63
N SER A 250 -0.93 1.43 29.24
CA SER A 250 -2.22 2.13 29.18
C SER A 250 -2.97 1.88 27.87
N LEU A 251 -2.28 1.38 26.85
CA LEU A 251 -2.84 1.12 25.53
C LEU A 251 -3.53 -0.25 25.47
N GLU A 252 -4.59 -0.32 24.67
CA GLU A 252 -5.41 -1.51 24.50
C GLU A 252 -4.69 -2.58 23.67
N THR A 253 -4.55 -3.78 24.22
CA THR A 253 -3.97 -4.92 23.49
C THR A 253 -5.05 -5.80 22.88
N ASN A 254 -6.21 -5.87 23.52
CA ASN A 254 -7.31 -6.72 23.07
C ASN A 254 -8.66 -6.14 23.52
N SER A 255 -9.71 -6.43 22.77
CA SER A 255 -11.08 -5.97 23.08
C SER A 255 -12.09 -7.12 23.12
N ALA A 256 -13.23 -6.89 23.76
CA ALA A 256 -14.35 -7.82 23.71
C ALA A 256 -14.91 -7.96 22.29
N ALA A 257 -14.85 -6.89 21.48
CA ALA A 257 -15.27 -6.89 20.09
C ALA A 257 -14.40 -7.81 19.23
N PHE A 258 -13.06 -7.76 19.42
CA PHE A 258 -12.14 -8.69 18.76
C PHE A 258 -12.48 -10.15 19.12
N ASN A 259 -12.68 -10.44 20.40
CA ASN A 259 -13.01 -11.80 20.85
C ASN A 259 -14.33 -12.28 20.23
N SER A 260 -15.34 -11.42 20.13
CA SER A 260 -16.62 -11.72 19.47
C SER A 260 -16.45 -12.00 17.99
N MET A 261 -15.65 -11.20 17.29
CA MET A 261 -15.29 -11.42 15.89
C MET A 261 -14.58 -12.76 15.71
N LYS A 262 -13.59 -13.09 16.55
CA LYS A 262 -12.87 -14.38 16.50
C LYS A 262 -13.79 -15.56 16.74
N ALA A 263 -14.68 -15.47 17.72
CA ALA A 263 -15.68 -16.49 18.00
C ALA A 263 -16.62 -16.70 16.80
N ARG A 264 -17.05 -15.62 16.13
CA ARG A 264 -17.86 -15.70 14.92
C ARG A 264 -17.10 -16.31 13.76
N LEU A 265 -15.84 -15.87 13.53
CA LEU A 265 -14.99 -16.38 12.46
C LEU A 265 -14.78 -17.89 12.57
N ALA A 266 -14.62 -18.42 13.78
CA ALA A 266 -14.47 -19.85 14.04
C ALA A 266 -15.73 -20.69 13.73
N GLN A 267 -16.90 -20.07 13.66
CA GLN A 267 -18.17 -20.71 13.30
C GLN A 267 -18.42 -20.75 11.79
N LEU A 268 -17.67 -19.97 11.01
CA LEU A 268 -17.81 -19.94 9.56
C LEU A 268 -17.14 -21.18 8.94
N PRO A 269 -17.62 -21.65 7.77
CA PRO A 269 -16.92 -22.68 7.02
C PRO A 269 -15.43 -22.29 6.82
N PRO A 270 -14.50 -23.25 6.80
CA PRO A 270 -13.09 -22.95 6.53
C PRO A 270 -12.92 -22.13 5.26
N ALA A 271 -11.93 -21.23 5.26
CA ALA A 271 -11.57 -20.50 4.05
C ALA A 271 -11.21 -21.49 2.93
N PRO A 272 -11.59 -21.20 1.67
CA PRO A 272 -11.10 -21.98 0.55
C PRO A 272 -9.57 -21.98 0.55
N ARG A 273 -8.98 -23.16 0.44
CA ARG A 273 -7.53 -23.28 0.25
C ARG A 273 -7.22 -22.86 -1.18
N THR A 274 -6.37 -21.88 -1.32
CA THR A 274 -5.78 -21.60 -2.63
C THR A 274 -4.81 -22.73 -2.95
N SER A 275 -5.15 -23.55 -3.96
CA SER A 275 -4.19 -24.48 -4.54
C SER A 275 -3.03 -23.63 -5.07
N ALA A 276 -1.88 -23.71 -4.39
CA ALA A 276 -0.65 -23.12 -4.88
C ALA A 276 -0.36 -23.74 -6.25
N GLY A 277 -0.52 -22.96 -7.32
CA GLY A 277 -0.02 -23.24 -8.67
C GLY A 277 -0.68 -24.42 -9.39
N GLN A 278 -1.75 -24.16 -10.15
CA GLN A 278 -1.90 -24.80 -11.47
C GLN A 278 -1.58 -23.80 -12.57
#